data_7973125de001ecc5f1a0c2401f855885
#
_entry.id   7973125de001ecc5f1a0c2401f855885
#
_cell.length_a   1.000
_cell.length_b   1.000
_cell.length_c   1.000
_cell.angle_alpha   90.00
_cell.angle_beta   90.00
_cell.angle_gamma   90.00
#
_symmetry.space_group_name_H-M   'P 1'
#
loop_
_entity.id
_entity.type
_entity.pdbx_description
1 polymer ?
#
loop_
_entity_poly.entity_id
_entity_poly.type
_entity_poly.pdbx_seq_one_letter_code
_entity_poly.pdbx_strand_id
1 'polypeptide(L)'
;MKLLIVDDNPINQKFLYYSLKKYYEIETADNGLEAVEKLEKNNFDLVLMDLSMPVMDGVEATVLIRRSENKMNKHIPIIFVTTNDYEHERMRCMNNGGNDYLIKPVDIDALLRSINIQLSQNQENF
;
A
#
# COMPACT_ATOMS: atom_id res chain seq x y z
N MET A 1 -10.79 9.27 -5.54
CA MET A 1 -9.57 8.74 -4.90
C MET A 1 -9.06 7.53 -5.64
N LYS A 2 -7.78 7.48 -5.89
CA LYS A 2 -7.13 6.43 -6.66
C LYS A 2 -6.14 5.65 -5.81
N LEU A 3 -6.32 4.32 -5.75
CA LEU A 3 -5.49 3.42 -4.96
C LEU A 3 -4.62 2.53 -5.84
N LEU A 4 -3.42 2.23 -5.37
CA LEU A 4 -2.53 1.25 -5.99
C LEU A 4 -2.49 0.00 -5.11
N ILE A 5 -2.84 -1.15 -5.67
CA ILE A 5 -2.74 -2.45 -5.00
C ILE A 5 -1.50 -3.16 -5.49
N VAL A 6 -0.57 -3.46 -4.58
CA VAL A 6 0.70 -4.12 -4.89
C VAL A 6 0.73 -5.49 -4.24
N ASP A 7 0.65 -6.53 -5.05
CA ASP A 7 0.66 -7.92 -4.60
C ASP A 7 1.07 -8.82 -5.76
N ASP A 8 2.00 -9.74 -5.52
CA ASP A 8 2.47 -10.66 -6.55
C ASP A 8 1.54 -11.85 -6.79
N ASN A 9 0.58 -12.07 -5.90
CA ASN A 9 -0.40 -13.14 -6.04
C ASN A 9 -1.64 -12.64 -6.77
N PRO A 10 -1.95 -13.18 -7.98
CA PRO A 10 -3.08 -12.70 -8.77
C PRO A 10 -4.44 -12.85 -8.06
N ILE A 11 -4.60 -13.90 -7.26
CA ILE A 11 -5.86 -14.16 -6.54
C ILE A 11 -6.08 -13.08 -5.47
N ASN A 12 -5.06 -12.78 -4.67
CA ASN A 12 -5.13 -11.73 -3.66
C ASN A 12 -5.37 -10.36 -4.29
N GLN A 13 -4.67 -10.08 -5.39
CA GLN A 13 -4.79 -8.83 -6.13
C GLN A 13 -6.24 -8.64 -6.64
N LYS A 14 -6.82 -9.68 -7.24
CA LYS A 14 -8.20 -9.65 -7.74
C LYS A 14 -9.20 -9.50 -6.59
N PHE A 15 -8.98 -10.18 -5.48
CA PHE A 15 -9.85 -10.09 -4.32
C PHE A 15 -9.96 -8.65 -3.84
N LEU A 16 -8.84 -7.98 -3.65
CA LEU A 16 -8.81 -6.58 -3.23
C LEU A 16 -9.42 -5.65 -4.28
N TYR A 17 -9.07 -5.88 -5.55
CA TYR A 17 -9.62 -5.09 -6.66
C TYR A 17 -11.15 -5.12 -6.65
N TYR A 18 -11.75 -6.31 -6.66
CA TYR A 18 -13.20 -6.44 -6.72
C TYR A 18 -13.88 -6.00 -5.43
N SER A 19 -13.21 -6.09 -4.29
CA SER A 19 -13.76 -5.60 -3.03
C SER A 19 -13.79 -4.08 -2.94
N LEU A 20 -12.89 -3.38 -3.61
CA LEU A 20 -12.71 -1.94 -3.46
C LEU A 20 -13.15 -1.11 -4.67
N LYS A 21 -13.32 -1.71 -5.84
CA LYS A 21 -13.54 -0.97 -7.09
C LYS A 21 -14.80 -0.11 -7.11
N LYS A 22 -15.78 -0.42 -6.29
CA LYS A 22 -17.01 0.40 -6.23
C LYS A 22 -16.82 1.67 -5.39
N TYR A 23 -15.75 1.77 -4.64
CA TYR A 23 -15.46 2.91 -3.77
C TYR A 23 -14.34 3.79 -4.32
N TYR A 24 -13.40 3.22 -5.06
CA TYR A 24 -12.17 3.90 -5.50
C TYR A 24 -11.79 3.49 -6.92
N GLU A 25 -11.05 4.36 -7.61
CA GLU A 25 -10.30 3.96 -8.80
C GLU A 25 -9.13 3.09 -8.34
N ILE A 26 -8.86 1.98 -9.05
CA ILE A 26 -7.84 1.01 -8.67
C ILE A 26 -6.91 0.75 -9.84
N GLU A 27 -5.60 0.79 -9.58
CA GLU A 27 -4.59 0.16 -10.43
C GLU A 27 -3.85 -0.88 -9.61
N THR A 28 -3.18 -1.80 -10.28
CA THR A 28 -2.46 -2.90 -9.64
C THR A 28 -1.01 -2.92 -10.09
N ALA A 29 -0.14 -3.45 -9.22
CA ALA A 29 1.26 -3.71 -9.51
C ALA A 29 1.62 -5.09 -8.98
N ASP A 30 2.53 -5.78 -9.66
CA ASP A 30 2.87 -7.17 -9.35
C ASP A 30 4.04 -7.33 -8.40
N ASN A 31 4.78 -6.26 -8.15
CA ASN A 31 5.91 -6.25 -7.21
C ASN A 31 6.26 -4.81 -6.81
N GLY A 32 7.23 -4.68 -5.90
CA GLY A 32 7.63 -3.38 -5.39
C GLY A 32 8.24 -2.46 -6.43
N LEU A 33 9.01 -3.00 -7.37
CA LEU A 33 9.63 -2.19 -8.43
C LEU A 33 8.58 -1.58 -9.35
N GLU A 34 7.61 -2.38 -9.76
CA GLU A 34 6.49 -1.90 -10.59
C GLU A 34 5.68 -0.83 -9.87
N ALA A 35 5.49 -0.99 -8.55
CA ALA A 35 4.81 0.02 -7.73
C ALA A 35 5.56 1.35 -7.75
N VAL A 36 6.87 1.33 -7.52
CA VAL A 36 7.71 2.53 -7.54
C VAL A 36 7.61 3.23 -8.91
N GLU A 37 7.72 2.46 -9.99
CA GLU A 37 7.64 2.99 -11.35
C GLU A 37 6.28 3.64 -11.64
N LYS A 38 5.18 3.00 -11.22
CA LYS A 38 3.83 3.56 -11.41
C LYS A 38 3.62 4.85 -10.61
N LEU A 39 4.14 4.91 -9.40
CA LEU A 39 4.03 6.11 -8.57
C LEU A 39 4.81 7.28 -9.14
N GLU A 40 5.89 7.04 -9.86
CA GLU A 40 6.65 8.09 -10.53
C GLU A 40 5.91 8.69 -11.72
N LYS A 41 5.07 7.90 -12.38
CA LYS A 41 4.39 8.29 -13.63
C LYS A 41 2.97 8.80 -13.42
N ASN A 42 2.33 8.41 -12.33
CA ASN A 42 0.91 8.69 -12.07
C ASN A 42 0.71 9.12 -10.64
N ASN A 43 -0.36 9.86 -10.39
CA ASN A 43 -0.74 10.26 -9.04
C ASN A 43 -1.68 9.25 -8.43
N PHE A 44 -1.39 8.85 -7.19
CA PHE A 44 -2.22 7.97 -6.37
C PHE A 44 -2.45 8.63 -5.01
N ASP A 45 -3.49 8.19 -4.32
CA ASP A 45 -3.83 8.71 -3.00
C ASP A 45 -3.42 7.78 -1.87
N LEU A 46 -3.24 6.49 -2.15
CA LEU A 46 -2.92 5.50 -1.14
C LEU A 46 -2.40 4.22 -1.81
N VAL A 47 -1.51 3.52 -1.13
CA VAL A 47 -0.95 2.23 -1.58
C VAL A 47 -1.33 1.13 -0.58
N LEU A 48 -1.86 0.01 -1.09
CA LEU A 48 -1.98 -1.24 -0.35
C LEU A 48 -0.80 -2.12 -0.78
N MET A 49 0.09 -2.44 0.15
CA MET A 49 1.39 -3.05 -0.15
C MET A 49 1.54 -4.41 0.53
N ASP A 50 1.77 -5.44 -0.26
CA ASP A 50 2.21 -6.72 0.31
C ASP A 50 3.66 -6.61 0.76
N LEU A 51 4.02 -7.38 1.77
CA LEU A 51 5.39 -7.39 2.31
C LEU A 51 6.32 -8.25 1.47
N SER A 52 5.96 -9.50 1.23
CA SER A 52 6.83 -10.50 0.59
C SER A 52 6.51 -10.64 -0.88
N MET A 53 7.40 -10.13 -1.74
CA MET A 53 7.25 -10.16 -3.19
C MET A 53 8.62 -10.37 -3.83
N PRO A 54 8.68 -11.01 -5.02
CA PRO A 54 9.95 -11.13 -5.74
C PRO A 54 10.38 -9.76 -6.32
N VAL A 55 11.61 -9.69 -6.77
CA VAL A 55 12.25 -8.52 -7.39
C VAL A 55 12.52 -7.42 -6.36
N MET A 56 11.47 -6.91 -5.70
CA MET A 56 11.58 -5.89 -4.66
C MET A 56 10.43 -6.07 -3.67
N ASP A 57 10.75 -6.28 -2.40
CA ASP A 57 9.72 -6.47 -1.37
C ASP A 57 9.05 -5.14 -0.98
N GLY A 58 8.02 -5.24 -0.15
CA GLY A 58 7.23 -4.07 0.23
C GLY A 58 7.99 -3.04 1.05
N VAL A 59 8.94 -3.47 1.89
CA VAL A 59 9.74 -2.54 2.69
C VAL A 59 10.74 -1.80 1.81
N GLU A 60 11.42 -2.50 0.90
CA GLU A 60 12.33 -1.88 -0.05
C GLU A 60 11.61 -0.84 -0.91
N ALA A 61 10.42 -1.19 -1.41
CA ALA A 61 9.59 -0.26 -2.18
C ALA A 61 9.21 0.97 -1.33
N THR A 62 8.81 0.76 -0.09
CA THR A 62 8.43 1.84 0.82
C THR A 62 9.59 2.81 1.06
N VAL A 63 10.79 2.29 1.27
CA VAL A 63 11.99 3.12 1.45
C VAL A 63 12.20 4.01 0.23
N LEU A 64 12.10 3.45 -0.98
CA LEU A 64 12.26 4.22 -2.22
C LEU A 64 11.17 5.27 -2.39
N ILE A 65 9.91 4.91 -2.08
CA ILE A 65 8.79 5.83 -2.16
C ILE A 65 9.01 7.03 -1.22
N ARG A 66 9.48 6.78 0.00
CA ARG A 66 9.73 7.83 1.00
C ARG A 66 10.92 8.73 0.64
N ARG A 67 11.81 8.27 -0.22
CA ARG A 67 12.95 9.05 -0.73
C ARG A 67 12.63 9.80 -2.01
N SER A 68 11.42 9.68 -2.55
CA SER A 68 11.01 10.34 -3.78
C SER A 68 11.10 11.86 -3.63
N GLU A 69 11.50 12.54 -4.71
CA GLU A 69 11.47 14.01 -4.78
C GLU A 69 10.04 14.54 -4.95
N ASN A 70 9.14 13.71 -5.43
CA ASN A 70 7.73 14.05 -5.55
C ASN A 70 7.09 14.07 -4.16
N LYS A 71 6.61 15.23 -3.73
CA LYS A 71 6.01 15.43 -2.41
C LYS A 71 4.83 14.51 -2.16
N MET A 72 3.98 14.28 -3.16
CA MET A 72 2.82 13.40 -3.01
C MET A 72 3.26 11.96 -2.72
N ASN A 73 4.25 11.46 -3.46
CA ASN A 73 4.77 10.12 -3.26
C ASN A 73 5.50 9.99 -1.91
N LYS A 74 6.27 11.00 -1.55
CA LYS A 74 7.02 10.99 -0.30
C LYS A 74 6.13 10.82 0.93
N HIS A 75 4.90 11.32 0.87
CA HIS A 75 3.96 11.30 1.99
C HIS A 75 2.73 10.42 1.75
N ILE A 76 2.69 9.66 0.64
CA ILE A 76 1.53 8.82 0.33
C ILE A 76 1.29 7.79 1.44
N PRO A 77 0.04 7.61 1.91
CA PRO A 77 -0.24 6.56 2.88
C PRO A 77 0.05 5.18 2.31
N ILE A 78 0.73 4.34 3.07
CA ILE A 78 1.03 2.96 2.72
C ILE A 78 0.49 2.05 3.80
N ILE A 79 -0.48 1.21 3.44
CA ILE A 79 -1.04 0.19 4.32
C ILE A 79 -0.48 -1.15 3.87
N PHE A 80 0.26 -1.83 4.75
CA PHE A 80 0.73 -3.17 4.46
C PHE A 80 -0.40 -4.18 4.66
N VAL A 81 -0.58 -5.08 3.69
CA VAL A 81 -1.58 -6.15 3.74
C VAL A 81 -0.85 -7.45 3.43
N THR A 82 -0.61 -8.28 4.45
CA THR A 82 0.30 -9.42 4.36
C THR A 82 -0.15 -10.58 5.24
N THR A 83 0.34 -11.79 4.92
CA THR A 83 0.13 -12.96 5.77
C THR A 83 1.09 -13.02 6.96
N ASN A 84 2.14 -12.19 6.97
CA ASN A 84 3.15 -12.20 8.02
C ASN A 84 2.63 -11.50 9.27
N ASP A 85 2.52 -12.21 10.39
CA ASP A 85 2.00 -11.67 11.64
C ASP A 85 3.07 -11.51 12.73
N TYR A 86 4.36 -11.61 12.38
CA TYR A 86 5.43 -11.41 13.34
C TYR A 86 5.57 -9.93 13.70
N GLU A 87 5.63 -9.65 15.00
CA GLU A 87 5.73 -8.28 15.50
C GLU A 87 6.96 -7.55 15.00
N HIS A 88 8.11 -8.23 14.88
CA HIS A 88 9.33 -7.58 14.38
C HIS A 88 9.19 -7.15 12.91
N GLU A 89 8.44 -7.88 12.10
CA GLU A 89 8.17 -7.51 10.71
C GLU A 89 7.22 -6.32 10.64
N ARG A 90 6.21 -6.30 11.49
CA ARG A 90 5.31 -5.14 11.60
C ARG A 90 6.10 -3.89 11.99
N MET A 91 6.95 -3.99 12.99
CA MET A 91 7.79 -2.87 13.43
C MET A 91 8.74 -2.41 12.31
N ARG A 92 9.33 -3.35 11.58
CA ARG A 92 10.19 -3.04 10.44
C ARG A 92 9.44 -2.25 9.36
N CYS A 93 8.22 -2.66 9.03
CA CYS A 93 7.37 -1.96 8.06
C CYS A 93 7.04 -0.55 8.54
N MET A 94 6.60 -0.41 9.77
CA MET A 94 6.20 0.88 10.32
C MET A 94 7.41 1.82 10.49
N ASN A 95 8.55 1.29 10.92
CA ASN A 95 9.78 2.09 11.08
C ASN A 95 10.35 2.58 9.74
N ASN A 96 10.01 1.95 8.63
CA ASN A 96 10.46 2.33 7.30
C ASN A 96 9.42 3.14 6.52
N GLY A 97 8.35 3.56 7.16
CA GLY A 97 7.40 4.50 6.58
C GLY A 97 6.01 3.96 6.29
N GLY A 98 5.69 2.75 6.77
CA GLY A 98 4.32 2.23 6.70
C GLY A 98 3.38 3.03 7.61
N ASN A 99 2.13 3.14 7.20
CA ASN A 99 1.12 3.87 7.95
C ASN A 99 0.16 2.95 8.70
N ASP A 100 0.00 1.72 8.23
CA ASP A 100 -0.80 0.70 8.92
C ASP A 100 -0.36 -0.68 8.45
N TYR A 101 -0.82 -1.72 9.16
CA TYR A 101 -0.40 -3.10 8.92
C TYR A 101 -1.58 -4.03 9.23
N LEU A 102 -2.09 -4.70 8.20
CA LEU A 102 -3.24 -5.60 8.30
C LEU A 102 -2.83 -7.00 7.88
N ILE A 103 -3.38 -8.00 8.56
CA ILE A 103 -3.06 -9.42 8.34
C ILE A 103 -4.10 -10.06 7.42
N LYS A 104 -3.64 -10.80 6.41
CA LYS A 104 -4.52 -11.62 5.56
C LYS A 104 -4.96 -12.88 6.31
N PRO A 105 -6.20 -13.36 6.10
CA PRO A 105 -7.24 -12.80 5.23
C PRO A 105 -7.79 -11.50 5.83
N VAL A 106 -7.83 -10.44 5.03
CA VAL A 106 -8.23 -9.14 5.53
C VAL A 106 -9.76 -9.03 5.61
N ASP A 107 -10.24 -8.47 6.71
CA ASP A 107 -11.64 -8.07 6.84
C ASP A 107 -11.83 -6.78 6.04
N ILE A 108 -12.75 -6.80 5.06
CA ILE A 108 -12.96 -5.66 4.17
C ILE A 108 -13.43 -4.42 4.93
N ASP A 109 -14.28 -4.59 5.94
CA ASP A 109 -14.74 -3.45 6.75
C ASP A 109 -13.57 -2.81 7.51
N ALA A 110 -12.68 -3.62 8.07
CA ALA A 110 -11.49 -3.12 8.75
C ALA A 110 -10.54 -2.41 7.76
N LEU A 111 -10.39 -2.95 6.55
CA LEU A 111 -9.57 -2.34 5.51
C LEU A 111 -10.15 -0.99 5.08
N LEU A 112 -11.46 -0.92 4.86
CA LEU A 112 -12.12 0.34 4.49
C LEU A 112 -11.96 1.40 5.59
N ARG A 113 -12.06 1.01 6.86
CA ARG A 113 -11.83 1.93 7.98
C ARG A 113 -10.41 2.47 7.97
N SER A 114 -9.41 1.59 7.79
CA SER A 114 -8.02 2.00 7.72
C SER A 114 -7.76 2.95 6.56
N ILE A 115 -8.28 2.63 5.38
CA ILE A 115 -8.15 3.50 4.20
C ILE A 115 -8.72 4.88 4.49
N ASN A 116 -9.93 4.95 5.05
CA ASN A 116 -10.58 6.23 5.35
C ASN A 116 -9.79 7.05 6.37
N ILE A 117 -9.26 6.41 7.41
CA ILE A 117 -8.43 7.08 8.41
C ILE A 117 -7.17 7.66 7.75
N GLN A 118 -6.48 6.87 6.96
CA GLN A 118 -5.22 7.30 6.33
C GLN A 118 -5.45 8.41 5.31
N LEU A 119 -6.50 8.34 4.51
CA LEU A 119 -6.83 9.38 3.55
C LEU A 119 -7.16 10.70 4.25
N SER A 120 -7.92 10.66 5.34
CA SER A 120 -8.28 11.85 6.11
C SER A 120 -7.06 12.49 6.76
N GLN A 121 -6.19 11.68 7.37
CA GLN A 121 -4.97 12.19 8.01
C GLN A 121 -4.00 12.79 7.00
N ASN A 122 -3.85 12.17 5.84
CA ASN A 122 -2.96 12.69 4.80
C ASN A 122 -3.45 14.03 4.27
N GLN A 123 -4.75 14.23 4.12
CA GLN A 123 -5.33 15.50 3.70
C GLN A 123 -5.08 16.60 4.74
N GLU A 124 -5.15 16.27 6.03
CA GLU A 124 -4.87 17.23 7.12
C GLU A 124 -3.39 17.66 7.14
N ASN A 125 -2.49 16.80 6.69
CA ASN A 125 -1.05 17.06 6.69
C ASN A 125 -0.57 17.86 5.47
N PHE A 126 -1.43 18.14 4.53
CA PHE A 126 -1.18 18.99 3.40
C PHE A 126 -1.83 20.36 3.57
#